data_b4207363263781e03e4d35c62ca76e57
#
_entry.id   b4207363263781e03e4d35c62ca76e57
#
_cell.length_a   1.000
_cell.length_b   1.000
_cell.length_c   1.000
_cell.angle_alpha   90.00
_cell.angle_beta   90.00
_cell.angle_gamma   90.00
#
_symmetry.space_group_name_H-M   'P 1'
#
loop_
_entity.id
_entity.type
_entity.pdbx_description
1 polymer ?
#
loop_
_entity_poly.entity_id
_entity_poly.type
_entity_poly.pdbx_seq_one_letter_code
_entity_poly.pdbx_strand_id
1 'polypeptide(L)'
;MNILVIGRGGREHAIAKKLQREDKVKTVYCAPGNPGMSGDNIRTVPISEEQQTELIQFAKDNQIDWTFVGPETPLIEGIVDAFQAAGLLIFGPTKAAAIIEGSKSFAKDFMQKYQIPTAEYRVFRRLAPALEYIEQQGVPIVIKADGLAAGKGVVVAETKTAAKRALVAMMEDQQFGASGQTVVIEEFLQGEEFSLMAFVSNEKVYPMVIAQDHKRIFDGDAGPNTGGMGAYTPVPQIPEEAVQQAISQVLKPTAKGMVAEKRPFQGILYAGLIQTATGPKVIEFNARFGDPETQVVLARLESPLSEIISSLLVKEQPTIAWNELASVGVVVAAEGYPNQYKTNLPLPEMSGETIYYAGVTRSEQALVSAGGRIFLAEATASTLEEARKKVYQTLDNYSFPGMYYRKDIGVKGLI
;
A
#
# COMPACT_ATOMS: atom_id res chain seq x y z
N MET A 1 22.38 11.61 -8.09
CA MET A 1 22.03 10.18 -8.25
C MET A 1 21.02 10.04 -9.36
N ASN A 2 21.12 8.95 -10.14
CA ASN A 2 20.08 8.46 -11.04
C ASN A 2 19.35 7.34 -10.33
N ILE A 3 18.05 7.44 -10.20
CA ILE A 3 17.23 6.50 -9.44
C ILE A 3 16.16 5.90 -10.35
N LEU A 4 15.94 4.60 -10.25
CA LEU A 4 14.85 3.91 -10.94
C LEU A 4 13.74 3.58 -9.95
N VAL A 5 12.51 4.00 -10.21
CA VAL A 5 11.29 3.64 -9.47
C VAL A 5 10.47 2.71 -10.35
N ILE A 6 10.28 1.47 -9.92
CA ILE A 6 9.47 0.48 -10.64
C ILE A 6 8.02 0.63 -10.20
N GLY A 7 7.13 0.78 -11.18
CA GLY A 7 5.69 0.92 -10.99
C GLY A 7 5.08 2.12 -11.70
N ARG A 8 3.75 2.23 -11.65
CA ARG A 8 2.99 3.21 -12.42
C ARG A 8 1.90 3.93 -11.62
N GLY A 9 1.72 3.60 -10.35
CA GLY A 9 0.62 4.08 -9.52
C GLY A 9 0.85 5.42 -8.86
N GLY A 10 -0.14 5.88 -8.09
CA GLY A 10 -0.05 7.12 -7.30
C GLY A 10 1.05 7.08 -6.25
N ARG A 11 1.29 5.93 -5.66
CA ARG A 11 2.39 5.66 -4.74
C ARG A 11 3.75 5.93 -5.40
N GLU A 12 4.01 5.33 -6.56
CA GLU A 12 5.27 5.53 -7.29
C GLU A 12 5.43 6.98 -7.73
N HIS A 13 4.34 7.64 -8.11
CA HIS A 13 4.38 9.07 -8.43
C HIS A 13 4.77 9.92 -7.22
N ALA A 14 4.22 9.61 -6.02
CA ALA A 14 4.60 10.32 -4.80
C ALA A 14 6.07 10.11 -4.44
N ILE A 15 6.57 8.88 -4.56
CA ILE A 15 7.98 8.55 -4.35
C ILE A 15 8.86 9.34 -5.34
N ALA A 16 8.51 9.32 -6.62
CA ALA A 16 9.26 10.03 -7.66
C ALA A 16 9.29 11.55 -7.41
N LYS A 17 8.15 12.15 -7.05
CA LYS A 17 8.08 13.58 -6.70
C LYS A 17 8.87 13.92 -5.44
N LYS A 18 8.88 13.05 -4.43
CA LYS A 18 9.71 13.25 -3.22
C LYS A 18 11.19 13.26 -3.59
N LEU A 19 11.64 12.25 -4.34
CA LEU A 19 13.04 12.12 -4.78
C LEU A 19 13.49 13.25 -5.70
N GLN A 20 12.63 13.67 -6.65
CA GLN A 20 12.95 14.73 -7.60
C GLN A 20 13.33 16.07 -6.94
N ARG A 21 12.79 16.36 -5.75
CA ARG A 21 13.02 17.61 -5.00
C ARG A 21 14.33 17.63 -4.22
N GLU A 22 15.07 16.53 -4.22
CA GLU A 22 16.28 16.38 -3.41
C GLU A 22 17.52 16.73 -4.22
N ASP A 23 18.37 17.61 -3.70
CA ASP A 23 19.55 18.16 -4.38
C ASP A 23 20.51 17.11 -4.93
N LYS A 24 20.60 15.95 -4.25
CA LYS A 24 21.48 14.85 -4.67
C LYS A 24 20.90 13.99 -5.78
N VAL A 25 19.62 14.17 -6.14
CA VAL A 25 18.94 13.40 -7.18
C VAL A 25 18.99 14.16 -8.51
N LYS A 26 19.64 13.55 -9.50
CA LYS A 26 19.77 14.12 -10.84
C LYS A 26 18.58 13.76 -11.72
N THR A 27 18.16 12.50 -11.71
CA THR A 27 17.08 12.00 -12.55
C THR A 27 16.35 10.86 -11.83
N VAL A 28 15.04 10.89 -11.86
CA VAL A 28 14.17 9.79 -11.42
C VAL A 28 13.55 9.16 -12.66
N TYR A 29 13.86 7.90 -12.91
CA TYR A 29 13.22 7.11 -13.96
C TYR A 29 12.07 6.30 -13.35
N CYS A 30 10.89 6.31 -13.98
CA CYS A 30 9.73 5.53 -13.56
C CYS A 30 9.41 4.48 -14.62
N ALA A 31 9.45 3.20 -14.28
CA ALA A 31 9.23 2.09 -15.22
C ALA A 31 8.03 1.22 -14.78
N PRO A 32 6.95 1.16 -15.56
CA PRO A 32 6.73 1.94 -16.78
C PRO A 32 6.36 3.41 -16.51
N GLY A 33 5.98 3.76 -15.27
CA GLY A 33 5.39 5.05 -14.96
C GLY A 33 4.02 5.25 -15.61
N ASN A 34 3.53 6.47 -15.58
CA ASN A 34 2.34 6.90 -16.32
C ASN A 34 2.52 8.33 -16.88
N PRO A 35 1.73 8.74 -17.87
CA PRO A 35 1.92 10.05 -18.52
C PRO A 35 1.73 11.27 -17.62
N GLY A 36 1.13 11.09 -16.43
CA GLY A 36 1.01 12.15 -15.41
C GLY A 36 2.26 12.31 -14.55
N MET A 37 3.21 11.36 -14.63
CA MET A 37 4.52 11.42 -13.95
C MET A 37 5.51 12.25 -14.76
N SER A 38 5.18 13.47 -15.06
CA SER A 38 6.06 14.39 -15.77
C SER A 38 6.51 15.51 -14.85
N GLY A 39 7.80 15.82 -14.88
CA GLY A 39 8.42 16.92 -14.15
C GLY A 39 9.83 17.10 -14.64
N ASP A 40 10.51 18.15 -14.24
CA ASP A 40 11.82 18.54 -14.81
C ASP A 40 12.86 17.40 -14.77
N ASN A 41 12.84 16.58 -13.72
CA ASN A 41 13.78 15.49 -13.53
C ASN A 41 13.12 14.09 -13.44
N ILE A 42 11.82 13.96 -13.76
CA ILE A 42 11.14 12.66 -13.82
C ILE A 42 10.97 12.24 -15.27
N ARG A 43 11.36 11.01 -15.58
CA ARG A 43 11.27 10.40 -16.91
C ARG A 43 10.58 9.06 -16.85
N THR A 44 9.53 8.86 -17.64
CA THR A 44 8.91 7.54 -17.79
C THR A 44 9.70 6.69 -18.79
N VAL A 45 9.77 5.40 -18.52
CA VAL A 45 10.50 4.42 -19.32
C VAL A 45 9.52 3.30 -19.70
N PRO A 46 9.28 3.03 -21.00
CA PRO A 46 8.25 2.08 -21.43
C PRO A 46 8.68 0.61 -21.25
N ILE A 47 9.09 0.25 -20.04
CA ILE A 47 9.45 -1.12 -19.64
C ILE A 47 8.49 -1.52 -18.51
N SER A 48 7.73 -2.60 -18.70
CA SER A 48 6.80 -3.12 -17.70
C SER A 48 7.52 -3.63 -16.46
N GLU A 49 6.85 -3.57 -15.31
CA GLU A 49 7.33 -4.11 -14.03
C GLU A 49 7.66 -5.60 -14.08
N GLU A 50 7.11 -6.34 -15.05
CA GLU A 50 7.31 -7.77 -15.26
C GLU A 50 8.55 -8.08 -16.11
N GLN A 51 9.07 -7.10 -16.85
CA GLN A 51 10.22 -7.24 -17.74
C GLN A 51 11.55 -7.08 -17.00
N GLN A 52 11.84 -8.01 -16.09
CA GLN A 52 13.00 -7.90 -15.19
C GLN A 52 14.34 -7.80 -15.93
N THR A 53 14.51 -8.53 -17.04
CA THR A 53 15.75 -8.52 -17.84
C THR A 53 15.99 -7.15 -18.45
N GLU A 54 14.97 -6.56 -19.05
CA GLU A 54 15.03 -5.23 -19.67
C GLU A 54 15.24 -4.13 -18.62
N LEU A 55 14.62 -4.25 -17.45
CA LEU A 55 14.83 -3.33 -16.32
C LEU A 55 16.28 -3.38 -15.83
N ILE A 56 16.87 -4.57 -15.70
CA ILE A 56 18.26 -4.76 -15.31
C ILE A 56 19.20 -4.13 -16.37
N GLN A 57 18.93 -4.37 -17.65
CA GLN A 57 19.74 -3.79 -18.71
C GLN A 57 19.64 -2.27 -18.73
N PHE A 58 18.41 -1.74 -18.60
CA PHE A 58 18.18 -0.30 -18.48
C PHE A 58 18.96 0.32 -17.32
N ALA A 59 18.93 -0.34 -16.14
CA ALA A 59 19.63 0.14 -14.97
C ALA A 59 21.16 0.22 -15.17
N LYS A 60 21.75 -0.75 -15.89
CA LYS A 60 23.17 -0.73 -16.25
C LYS A 60 23.50 0.40 -17.24
N ASP A 61 22.72 0.49 -18.33
CA ASP A 61 22.97 1.43 -19.43
C ASP A 61 22.83 2.90 -18.97
N ASN A 62 21.95 3.16 -18.01
CA ASN A 62 21.67 4.50 -17.49
C ASN A 62 22.40 4.81 -16.17
N GLN A 63 23.31 3.93 -15.74
CA GLN A 63 24.09 4.13 -14.51
C GLN A 63 23.20 4.45 -13.32
N ILE A 64 22.16 3.62 -13.09
CA ILE A 64 21.24 3.76 -11.97
C ILE A 64 22.01 3.47 -10.68
N ASP A 65 22.01 4.42 -9.76
CA ASP A 65 22.67 4.28 -8.46
C ASP A 65 21.95 3.24 -7.58
N TRP A 66 20.62 3.26 -7.57
CA TRP A 66 19.80 2.24 -6.95
C TRP A 66 18.36 2.27 -7.50
N THR A 67 17.66 1.16 -7.30
CA THR A 67 16.28 0.95 -7.77
C THR A 67 15.33 0.82 -6.58
N PHE A 68 14.14 1.40 -6.68
CA PHE A 68 13.03 1.25 -5.73
C PHE A 68 11.91 0.43 -6.37
N VAL A 69 11.38 -0.57 -5.65
CA VAL A 69 10.24 -1.36 -6.14
C VAL A 69 8.95 -0.89 -5.44
N GLY A 70 8.01 -0.37 -6.22
CA GLY A 70 6.73 0.12 -5.70
C GLY A 70 5.69 -0.97 -5.48
N PRO A 71 5.29 -1.75 -6.51
CA PRO A 71 4.22 -2.73 -6.42
C PRO A 71 4.68 -4.08 -5.87
N GLU A 72 3.74 -4.85 -5.35
CA GLU A 72 3.96 -6.15 -4.73
C GLU A 72 4.31 -7.28 -5.71
N THR A 73 3.72 -7.29 -6.89
CA THR A 73 3.88 -8.39 -7.86
C THR A 73 5.33 -8.66 -8.22
N PRO A 74 6.14 -7.67 -8.68
CA PRO A 74 7.53 -7.91 -9.00
C PRO A 74 8.38 -8.34 -7.78
N LEU A 75 8.03 -7.92 -6.56
CA LEU A 75 8.70 -8.38 -5.34
C LEU A 75 8.51 -9.88 -5.13
N ILE A 76 7.27 -10.35 -5.25
CA ILE A 76 6.91 -11.77 -5.10
C ILE A 76 7.49 -12.61 -6.25
N GLU A 77 7.64 -12.05 -7.42
CA GLU A 77 8.27 -12.69 -8.57
C GLU A 77 9.81 -12.74 -8.49
N GLY A 78 10.42 -11.95 -7.57
CA GLY A 78 11.85 -12.03 -7.27
C GLY A 78 12.71 -11.02 -8.02
N ILE A 79 12.17 -9.86 -8.39
CA ILE A 79 12.95 -8.81 -9.06
C ILE A 79 14.16 -8.36 -8.23
N VAL A 80 14.04 -8.34 -6.90
CA VAL A 80 15.14 -7.96 -6.00
C VAL A 80 16.28 -8.97 -6.11
N ASP A 81 15.96 -10.26 -6.11
CA ASP A 81 16.94 -11.33 -6.26
C ASP A 81 17.65 -11.23 -7.62
N ALA A 82 16.93 -10.93 -8.70
CA ALA A 82 17.48 -10.78 -10.04
C ALA A 82 18.42 -9.57 -10.16
N PHE A 83 18.06 -8.41 -9.60
CA PHE A 83 18.92 -7.22 -9.58
C PHE A 83 20.18 -7.44 -8.76
N GLN A 84 20.07 -8.05 -7.59
CA GLN A 84 21.22 -8.39 -6.74
C GLN A 84 22.16 -9.36 -7.43
N ALA A 85 21.65 -10.39 -8.11
CA ALA A 85 22.45 -11.31 -8.92
C ALA A 85 23.17 -10.61 -10.07
N ALA A 86 22.61 -9.50 -10.59
CA ALA A 86 23.23 -8.67 -11.62
C ALA A 86 24.21 -7.63 -11.05
N GLY A 87 24.42 -7.59 -9.73
CA GLY A 87 25.31 -6.64 -9.03
C GLY A 87 24.75 -5.23 -8.91
N LEU A 88 23.42 -5.07 -9.01
CA LEU A 88 22.75 -3.78 -8.93
C LEU A 88 22.11 -3.57 -7.55
N LEU A 89 22.18 -2.34 -7.04
CA LEU A 89 21.52 -1.96 -5.78
C LEU A 89 20.03 -1.80 -6.01
N ILE A 90 19.22 -2.43 -5.15
CA ILE A 90 17.77 -2.38 -5.21
C ILE A 90 17.19 -2.40 -3.79
N PHE A 91 16.21 -1.53 -3.52
CA PHE A 91 15.52 -1.44 -2.26
C PHE A 91 14.14 -2.08 -2.36
N GLY A 92 13.98 -3.16 -1.66
CA GLY A 92 12.79 -3.99 -1.56
C GLY A 92 13.16 -5.34 -0.96
N PRO A 93 12.19 -6.12 -0.43
CA PRO A 93 12.43 -7.46 0.08
C PRO A 93 12.70 -8.46 -1.06
N THR A 94 13.56 -9.41 -0.81
CA THR A 94 13.74 -10.57 -1.69
C THR A 94 12.44 -11.35 -1.82
N LYS A 95 12.32 -12.20 -2.85
CA LYS A 95 11.18 -13.11 -3.03
C LYS A 95 10.88 -13.91 -1.76
N ALA A 96 11.92 -14.40 -1.10
CA ALA A 96 11.79 -15.15 0.14
C ALA A 96 11.19 -14.32 1.29
N ALA A 97 11.49 -13.03 1.38
CA ALA A 97 10.95 -12.13 2.40
C ALA A 97 9.57 -11.57 2.02
N ALA A 98 9.33 -11.32 0.75
CA ALA A 98 8.06 -10.79 0.24
C ALA A 98 6.87 -11.75 0.45
N ILE A 99 7.13 -13.03 0.78
CA ILE A 99 6.09 -14.01 1.09
C ILE A 99 5.17 -13.58 2.24
N ILE A 100 5.63 -12.68 3.12
CA ILE A 100 4.82 -12.17 4.24
C ILE A 100 3.57 -11.40 3.74
N GLU A 101 3.63 -10.82 2.52
CA GLU A 101 2.47 -10.28 1.79
C GLU A 101 1.91 -11.31 0.82
N GLY A 102 2.78 -12.11 0.19
CA GLY A 102 2.41 -13.05 -0.86
C GLY A 102 1.57 -14.24 -0.41
N SER A 103 1.61 -14.60 0.87
CA SER A 103 0.81 -15.69 1.45
C SER A 103 0.28 -15.30 2.81
N LYS A 104 -1.06 -15.20 2.90
CA LYS A 104 -1.75 -14.90 4.17
C LYS A 104 -1.63 -16.04 5.15
N SER A 105 -1.66 -17.28 4.67
CA SER A 105 -1.45 -18.46 5.52
C SER A 105 -0.05 -18.47 6.13
N PHE A 106 0.99 -18.18 5.33
CA PHE A 106 2.35 -18.02 5.85
C PHE A 106 2.41 -16.89 6.90
N ALA A 107 1.85 -15.72 6.59
CA ALA A 107 1.87 -14.58 7.52
C ALA A 107 1.17 -14.92 8.85
N LYS A 108 0.07 -15.67 8.83
CA LYS A 108 -0.64 -16.11 10.04
C LYS A 108 0.17 -17.11 10.84
N ASP A 109 0.71 -18.16 10.20
CA ASP A 109 1.58 -19.15 10.88
C ASP A 109 2.83 -18.49 11.47
N PHE A 110 3.41 -17.53 10.74
CA PHE A 110 4.52 -16.72 11.20
C PHE A 110 4.14 -15.89 12.44
N MET A 111 3.01 -15.16 12.42
CA MET A 111 2.55 -14.38 13.55
C MET A 111 2.28 -15.25 14.77
N GLN A 112 1.67 -16.42 14.61
CA GLN A 112 1.46 -17.37 15.69
C GLN A 112 2.80 -17.84 16.29
N LYS A 113 3.77 -18.22 15.45
CA LYS A 113 5.09 -18.70 15.89
C LYS A 113 5.87 -17.68 16.69
N TYR A 114 5.81 -16.41 16.28
CA TYR A 114 6.54 -15.30 16.93
C TYR A 114 5.68 -14.50 17.91
N GLN A 115 4.49 -15.00 18.27
CA GLN A 115 3.57 -14.40 19.24
C GLN A 115 3.20 -12.93 18.88
N ILE A 116 3.06 -12.65 17.58
CA ILE A 116 2.64 -11.35 17.08
C ILE A 116 1.11 -11.28 17.16
N PRO A 117 0.52 -10.25 17.80
CA PRO A 117 -0.91 -10.15 17.98
C PRO A 117 -1.67 -10.08 16.63
N THR A 118 -2.60 -10.99 16.40
CA THR A 118 -3.46 -11.04 15.22
C THR A 118 -4.78 -11.73 15.56
N ALA A 119 -5.72 -11.74 14.61
CA ALA A 119 -6.97 -12.47 14.70
C ALA A 119 -6.74 -13.98 14.83
N GLU A 120 -7.59 -14.67 15.62
CA GLU A 120 -7.67 -16.12 15.55
C GLU A 120 -8.01 -16.56 14.12
N TYR A 121 -7.40 -17.66 13.66
CA TYR A 121 -7.55 -18.05 12.26
C TYR A 121 -7.50 -19.56 12.07
N ARG A 122 -8.04 -20.01 10.93
CA ARG A 122 -7.80 -21.36 10.39
C ARG A 122 -7.63 -21.31 8.88
N VAL A 123 -6.78 -22.22 8.38
CA VAL A 123 -6.48 -22.36 6.95
C VAL A 123 -7.19 -23.58 6.40
N PHE A 124 -7.88 -23.41 5.27
CA PHE A 124 -8.62 -24.46 4.60
C PHE A 124 -8.21 -24.59 3.13
N ARG A 125 -8.05 -25.86 2.69
CA ARG A 125 -7.77 -26.23 1.29
C ARG A 125 -8.90 -27.06 0.67
N ARG A 126 -9.99 -27.28 1.39
CA ARG A 126 -11.18 -27.98 0.94
C ARG A 126 -12.41 -27.25 1.45
N LEU A 127 -13.43 -27.15 0.59
CA LEU A 127 -14.65 -26.40 0.89
C LEU A 127 -15.44 -27.01 2.07
N ALA A 128 -15.66 -28.33 2.09
CA ALA A 128 -16.49 -28.95 3.10
C ALA A 128 -16.05 -28.68 4.55
N PRO A 129 -14.76 -28.86 4.94
CA PRO A 129 -14.31 -28.48 6.28
C PRO A 129 -14.41 -26.98 6.58
N ALA A 130 -14.26 -26.10 5.57
CA ALA A 130 -14.43 -24.67 5.75
C ALA A 130 -15.90 -24.30 6.05
N LEU A 131 -16.84 -24.93 5.37
CA LEU A 131 -18.27 -24.78 5.65
C LEU A 131 -18.66 -25.25 7.05
N GLU A 132 -18.16 -26.41 7.47
CA GLU A 132 -18.37 -26.93 8.84
C GLU A 132 -17.82 -25.96 9.90
N TYR A 133 -16.64 -25.39 9.65
CA TYR A 133 -16.03 -24.43 10.57
C TYR A 133 -16.90 -23.16 10.72
N ILE A 134 -17.46 -22.63 9.63
CA ILE A 134 -18.37 -21.47 9.69
C ILE A 134 -19.64 -21.80 10.49
N GLU A 135 -20.17 -23.01 10.38
CA GLU A 135 -21.35 -23.43 11.16
C GLU A 135 -21.06 -23.43 12.67
N GLN A 136 -19.86 -23.84 13.05
CA GLN A 136 -19.42 -23.93 14.45
C GLN A 136 -19.08 -22.55 15.04
N GLN A 137 -18.33 -21.71 14.30
CA GLN A 137 -17.85 -20.40 14.79
C GLN A 137 -18.95 -19.34 14.75
N GLY A 138 -19.85 -19.40 13.78
CA GLY A 138 -20.85 -18.37 13.56
C GLY A 138 -20.33 -17.16 12.78
N VAL A 139 -21.04 -16.04 12.93
CA VAL A 139 -20.75 -14.76 12.25
C VAL A 139 -20.88 -13.61 13.26
N PRO A 140 -20.22 -12.44 13.04
CA PRO A 140 -19.43 -12.10 11.86
C PRO A 140 -18.08 -12.82 11.78
N ILE A 141 -17.59 -13.05 10.53
CA ILE A 141 -16.35 -13.77 10.28
C ILE A 141 -15.66 -13.20 9.03
N VAL A 142 -14.35 -13.30 8.94
CA VAL A 142 -13.58 -12.80 7.79
C VAL A 142 -13.02 -13.95 6.99
N ILE A 143 -13.25 -13.95 5.68
CA ILE A 143 -12.76 -14.98 4.75
C ILE A 143 -11.81 -14.30 3.77
N LYS A 144 -10.59 -14.82 3.66
CA LYS A 144 -9.54 -14.28 2.81
C LYS A 144 -8.99 -15.36 1.87
N ALA A 145 -8.90 -15.07 0.58
CA ALA A 145 -8.14 -15.89 -0.37
C ALA A 145 -6.65 -15.79 -0.04
N ASP A 146 -5.92 -16.92 -0.06
CA ASP A 146 -4.48 -16.96 0.17
C ASP A 146 -3.73 -16.55 -1.10
N GLY A 147 -2.92 -15.50 -1.01
CA GLY A 147 -2.21 -14.92 -2.14
C GLY A 147 -2.68 -13.51 -2.50
N LEU A 148 -2.10 -12.97 -3.58
CA LEU A 148 -2.46 -11.63 -4.08
C LEU A 148 -3.85 -11.64 -4.72
N ALA A 149 -4.71 -10.75 -4.28
CA ALA A 149 -6.06 -10.56 -4.82
C ALA A 149 -6.47 -9.08 -4.93
N ALA A 150 -5.49 -8.16 -4.95
CA ALA A 150 -5.69 -6.71 -5.10
C ALA A 150 -6.80 -6.14 -4.19
N GLY A 151 -6.83 -6.56 -2.91
CA GLY A 151 -7.86 -6.15 -1.95
C GLY A 151 -9.25 -6.75 -2.14
N LYS A 152 -9.49 -7.49 -3.23
CA LYS A 152 -10.80 -8.08 -3.56
C LYS A 152 -11.01 -9.48 -2.97
N GLY A 153 -9.94 -10.13 -2.53
CA GLY A 153 -9.97 -11.47 -1.94
C GLY A 153 -10.33 -11.51 -0.45
N VAL A 154 -10.96 -10.47 0.09
CA VAL A 154 -11.37 -10.38 1.50
C VAL A 154 -12.86 -10.11 1.59
N VAL A 155 -13.57 -10.98 2.31
CA VAL A 155 -15.00 -10.84 2.57
C VAL A 155 -15.25 -10.85 4.08
N VAL A 156 -15.81 -9.76 4.59
CA VAL A 156 -16.40 -9.70 5.94
C VAL A 156 -17.84 -10.20 5.82
N ALA A 157 -18.09 -11.37 6.38
CA ALA A 157 -19.40 -12.03 6.28
C ALA A 157 -20.18 -11.83 7.58
N GLU A 158 -21.25 -11.03 7.52
CA GLU A 158 -22.16 -10.76 8.62
C GLU A 158 -23.26 -11.83 8.76
N THR A 159 -23.44 -12.67 7.73
CA THR A 159 -24.41 -13.77 7.71
C THR A 159 -23.75 -15.06 7.24
N LYS A 160 -24.22 -16.21 7.75
CA LYS A 160 -23.75 -17.53 7.31
C LYS A 160 -23.94 -17.74 5.81
N THR A 161 -25.02 -17.20 5.23
CA THR A 161 -25.27 -17.29 3.78
C THR A 161 -24.22 -16.52 2.99
N ALA A 162 -23.82 -15.31 3.44
CA ALA A 162 -22.74 -14.54 2.81
C ALA A 162 -21.40 -15.28 2.93
N ALA A 163 -21.11 -15.85 4.10
CA ALA A 163 -19.88 -16.62 4.33
C ALA A 163 -19.79 -17.85 3.40
N LYS A 164 -20.87 -18.63 3.30
CA LYS A 164 -20.91 -19.80 2.39
C LYS A 164 -20.73 -19.40 0.93
N ARG A 165 -21.40 -18.32 0.49
CA ARG A 165 -21.25 -17.80 -0.88
C ARG A 165 -19.81 -17.37 -1.16
N ALA A 166 -19.16 -16.69 -0.21
CA ALA A 166 -17.77 -16.29 -0.37
C ALA A 166 -16.83 -17.48 -0.51
N LEU A 167 -17.02 -18.55 0.30
CA LEU A 167 -16.21 -19.76 0.20
C LEU A 167 -16.38 -20.48 -1.14
N VAL A 168 -17.62 -20.61 -1.62
CA VAL A 168 -17.89 -21.22 -2.94
C VAL A 168 -17.23 -20.41 -4.05
N ALA A 169 -17.44 -19.09 -4.07
CA ALA A 169 -16.84 -18.20 -5.06
C ALA A 169 -15.30 -18.27 -5.09
N MET A 170 -14.66 -18.36 -3.91
CA MET A 170 -13.20 -18.43 -3.82
C MET A 170 -12.68 -19.81 -4.20
N MET A 171 -13.23 -20.89 -3.64
CA MET A 171 -12.64 -22.23 -3.67
C MET A 171 -13.14 -23.09 -4.85
N GLU A 172 -14.39 -22.93 -5.30
CA GLU A 172 -14.97 -23.71 -6.41
C GLU A 172 -15.01 -22.93 -7.71
N ASP A 173 -15.52 -21.67 -7.70
CA ASP A 173 -15.64 -20.86 -8.91
C ASP A 173 -14.29 -20.25 -9.34
N GLN A 174 -13.23 -20.45 -8.55
CA GLN A 174 -11.87 -19.97 -8.79
C GLN A 174 -11.80 -18.48 -9.15
N GLN A 175 -12.64 -17.66 -8.55
CA GLN A 175 -12.72 -16.21 -8.83
C GLN A 175 -11.36 -15.49 -8.72
N PHE A 176 -10.43 -16.06 -7.93
CA PHE A 176 -9.07 -15.53 -7.74
C PHE A 176 -7.98 -16.50 -8.25
N GLY A 177 -8.32 -17.39 -9.19
CA GLY A 177 -7.37 -18.36 -9.73
C GLY A 177 -6.69 -19.21 -8.65
N ALA A 178 -5.39 -19.41 -8.75
CA ALA A 178 -4.63 -20.20 -7.77
C ALA A 178 -4.69 -19.64 -6.33
N SER A 179 -4.86 -18.34 -6.14
CA SER A 179 -4.99 -17.71 -4.83
C SER A 179 -6.26 -18.12 -4.08
N GLY A 180 -7.31 -18.55 -4.78
CA GLY A 180 -8.58 -19.02 -4.19
C GLY A 180 -8.57 -20.48 -3.72
N GLN A 181 -7.58 -21.27 -4.10
CA GLN A 181 -7.50 -22.68 -3.72
C GLN A 181 -7.28 -22.91 -2.21
N THR A 182 -6.71 -21.94 -1.54
CA THR A 182 -6.53 -21.91 -0.10
C THR A 182 -7.23 -20.68 0.46
N VAL A 183 -7.98 -20.85 1.53
CA VAL A 183 -8.64 -19.74 2.23
C VAL A 183 -8.20 -19.69 3.68
N VAL A 184 -8.06 -18.48 4.20
CA VAL A 184 -7.86 -18.20 5.61
C VAL A 184 -9.16 -17.64 6.15
N ILE A 185 -9.69 -18.26 7.19
CA ILE A 185 -10.89 -17.81 7.91
C ILE A 185 -10.44 -17.25 9.24
N GLU A 186 -10.84 -16.01 9.53
CA GLU A 186 -10.39 -15.28 10.72
C GLU A 186 -11.59 -14.79 11.55
N GLU A 187 -11.38 -14.64 12.86
CA GLU A 187 -12.32 -13.90 13.70
C GLU A 187 -12.47 -12.46 13.19
N PHE A 188 -13.67 -11.91 13.35
CA PHE A 188 -13.92 -10.51 13.04
C PHE A 188 -13.42 -9.64 14.20
N LEU A 189 -12.40 -8.82 13.96
CA LEU A 189 -11.87 -7.87 14.93
C LEU A 189 -12.69 -6.58 14.94
N GLN A 190 -12.90 -6.01 16.14
CA GLN A 190 -13.59 -4.73 16.32
C GLN A 190 -12.60 -3.68 16.84
N GLY A 191 -12.63 -2.48 16.27
CA GLY A 191 -11.80 -1.36 16.65
C GLY A 191 -11.55 -0.39 15.51
N GLU A 192 -10.64 0.56 15.73
CA GLU A 192 -10.20 1.51 14.72
C GLU A 192 -8.98 0.98 13.96
N GLU A 193 -9.09 0.95 12.63
CA GLU A 193 -7.97 0.55 11.78
C GLU A 193 -6.95 1.68 11.64
N PHE A 194 -5.68 1.32 11.52
CA PHE A 194 -4.62 2.25 11.18
C PHE A 194 -3.46 1.53 10.49
N SER A 195 -2.69 2.30 9.74
CA SER A 195 -1.54 1.82 8.98
C SER A 195 -0.25 2.27 9.66
N LEU A 196 0.63 1.33 9.97
CA LEU A 196 1.97 1.60 10.48
C LEU A 196 3.00 1.00 9.53
N MET A 197 3.72 1.86 8.82
CA MET A 197 4.83 1.48 7.95
C MET A 197 6.16 1.70 8.64
N ALA A 198 7.18 0.95 8.24
CA ALA A 198 8.54 1.14 8.69
C ALA A 198 9.55 0.85 7.58
N PHE A 199 10.64 1.59 7.54
CA PHE A 199 11.84 1.13 6.87
C PHE A 199 12.46 -0.01 7.70
N VAL A 200 12.79 -1.11 7.05
CA VAL A 200 13.40 -2.26 7.70
C VAL A 200 14.70 -2.64 7.00
N SER A 201 15.73 -2.92 7.76
CA SER A 201 16.98 -3.50 7.28
C SER A 201 17.43 -4.59 8.25
N ASN A 202 17.21 -5.84 7.88
CA ASN A 202 17.39 -7.03 8.73
C ASN A 202 16.53 -6.91 10.01
N GLU A 203 17.15 -6.83 11.20
CA GLU A 203 16.42 -6.70 12.48
C GLU A 203 16.13 -5.25 12.87
N LYS A 204 16.73 -4.28 12.17
CA LYS A 204 16.55 -2.85 12.47
C LYS A 204 15.25 -2.34 11.85
N VAL A 205 14.45 -1.69 12.67
CA VAL A 205 13.14 -1.14 12.30
C VAL A 205 13.13 0.35 12.57
N TYR A 206 12.73 1.13 11.59
CA TYR A 206 12.60 2.59 11.66
C TYR A 206 11.15 2.96 11.33
N PRO A 207 10.29 3.09 12.36
CA PRO A 207 8.87 3.36 12.17
C PRO A 207 8.62 4.72 11.54
N MET A 208 7.57 4.80 10.74
CA MET A 208 7.04 6.04 10.17
C MET A 208 5.89 6.57 11.03
N VAL A 209 5.44 7.78 10.72
CA VAL A 209 4.18 8.30 11.25
C VAL A 209 3.02 7.40 10.79
N ILE A 210 2.03 7.19 11.67
CA ILE A 210 0.85 6.39 11.32
C ILE A 210 -0.06 7.16 10.36
N ALA A 211 -0.83 6.43 9.57
CA ALA A 211 -1.88 6.95 8.72
C ALA A 211 -3.15 6.12 8.87
N GLN A 212 -4.28 6.65 8.46
CA GLN A 212 -5.52 5.89 8.31
C GLN A 212 -6.02 6.05 6.87
N ASP A 213 -6.29 4.90 6.21
CA ASP A 213 -6.92 4.86 4.90
C ASP A 213 -8.44 4.67 5.01
N HIS A 214 -9.15 4.94 3.91
CA HIS A 214 -10.59 4.73 3.77
C HIS A 214 -10.82 3.70 2.68
N LYS A 215 -11.06 2.45 3.08
CA LYS A 215 -11.14 1.30 2.15
C LYS A 215 -12.46 1.22 1.39
N ARG A 216 -13.57 1.68 1.98
CA ARG A 216 -14.88 1.62 1.34
C ARG A 216 -15.07 2.71 0.30
N ILE A 217 -15.83 2.39 -0.76
CA ILE A 217 -15.99 3.30 -1.89
C ILE A 217 -16.82 4.55 -1.57
N PHE A 218 -17.84 4.46 -0.71
CA PHE A 218 -18.76 5.56 -0.42
C PHE A 218 -18.53 6.17 0.95
N ASP A 219 -19.04 7.41 1.13
CA ASP A 219 -19.08 8.11 2.40
C ASP A 219 -19.73 7.26 3.50
N GLY A 220 -19.31 7.46 4.75
CA GLY A 220 -19.78 6.68 5.88
C GLY A 220 -19.32 5.22 5.86
N ASP A 221 -18.22 4.92 5.20
CA ASP A 221 -17.68 3.57 5.01
C ASP A 221 -18.72 2.58 4.44
N ALA A 222 -19.49 3.03 3.46
CA ALA A 222 -20.49 2.24 2.76
C ALA A 222 -19.96 1.66 1.43
N GLY A 223 -20.65 0.62 0.92
CA GLY A 223 -20.31 -0.03 -0.35
C GLY A 223 -19.16 -1.03 -0.26
N PRO A 224 -18.64 -1.52 -1.40
CA PRO A 224 -17.56 -2.50 -1.45
C PRO A 224 -16.20 -1.92 -1.04
N ASN A 225 -15.28 -2.81 -0.64
CA ASN A 225 -13.88 -2.47 -0.44
C ASN A 225 -13.20 -2.11 -1.77
N THR A 226 -12.23 -1.21 -1.67
CA THR A 226 -11.40 -0.72 -2.79
C THR A 226 -9.92 -0.86 -2.45
N GLY A 227 -9.05 -0.35 -3.29
CA GLY A 227 -7.63 -0.16 -2.97
C GLY A 227 -7.34 1.03 -2.05
N GLY A 228 -8.37 1.72 -1.56
CA GLY A 228 -8.29 2.95 -0.76
C GLY A 228 -8.79 4.18 -1.52
N MET A 229 -9.68 4.94 -0.88
CA MET A 229 -10.31 6.16 -1.43
C MET A 229 -9.72 7.45 -0.88
N GLY A 230 -8.75 7.33 -0.01
CA GLY A 230 -8.02 8.43 0.60
C GLY A 230 -7.37 8.00 1.90
N ALA A 231 -6.48 8.83 2.40
CA ALA A 231 -5.78 8.62 3.65
C ALA A 231 -5.47 9.95 4.34
N TYR A 232 -5.15 9.89 5.61
CA TYR A 232 -4.74 11.05 6.38
C TYR A 232 -3.76 10.69 7.50
N THR A 233 -3.00 11.68 7.93
CA THR A 233 -2.09 11.65 9.07
C THR A 233 -2.00 13.06 9.67
N PRO A 234 -1.95 13.24 11.02
CA PRO A 234 -1.94 12.21 12.06
C PRO A 234 -3.29 11.53 12.23
N VAL A 235 -3.32 10.47 13.05
CA VAL A 235 -4.53 9.70 13.40
C VAL A 235 -4.77 9.85 14.92
N PRO A 236 -5.36 10.97 15.37
CA PRO A 236 -5.41 11.35 16.78
C PRO A 236 -6.25 10.40 17.63
N GLN A 237 -7.18 9.64 17.06
CA GLN A 237 -7.98 8.64 17.77
C GLN A 237 -7.19 7.37 18.12
N ILE A 238 -5.97 7.19 17.59
CA ILE A 238 -5.06 6.10 17.98
C ILE A 238 -4.08 6.64 19.02
N PRO A 239 -4.11 6.17 20.26
CA PRO A 239 -3.22 6.67 21.31
C PRO A 239 -1.77 6.27 21.05
N GLU A 240 -0.84 7.10 21.48
CA GLU A 240 0.61 6.87 21.30
C GLU A 240 1.04 5.52 21.90
N GLU A 241 0.47 5.10 23.00
CA GLU A 241 0.74 3.80 23.63
C GLU A 241 0.43 2.64 22.69
N ALA A 242 -0.65 2.74 21.90
CA ALA A 242 -0.99 1.72 20.92
C ALA A 242 0.04 1.67 19.78
N VAL A 243 0.56 2.83 19.34
CA VAL A 243 1.64 2.91 18.36
C VAL A 243 2.91 2.26 18.91
N GLN A 244 3.30 2.57 20.13
CA GLN A 244 4.48 1.98 20.78
C GLN A 244 4.31 0.46 21.02
N GLN A 245 3.12 0.00 21.35
CA GLN A 245 2.80 -1.42 21.43
C GLN A 245 2.94 -2.09 20.05
N ALA A 246 2.41 -1.48 18.99
CA ALA A 246 2.55 -1.99 17.62
C ALA A 246 4.03 -2.09 17.18
N ILE A 247 4.85 -1.09 17.52
CA ILE A 247 6.29 -1.13 17.24
C ILE A 247 6.96 -2.29 17.98
N SER A 248 6.67 -2.44 19.27
CA SER A 248 7.35 -3.43 20.13
C SER A 248 6.84 -4.86 19.95
N GLN A 249 5.53 -5.05 19.73
CA GLN A 249 4.88 -6.36 19.68
C GLN A 249 4.63 -6.84 18.24
N VAL A 250 4.68 -5.94 17.24
CA VAL A 250 4.46 -6.31 15.83
C VAL A 250 5.71 -6.09 14.99
N LEU A 251 6.14 -4.84 14.78
CA LEU A 251 7.21 -4.56 13.81
C LEU A 251 8.56 -5.19 14.18
N LYS A 252 9.01 -4.99 15.43
CA LYS A 252 10.29 -5.53 15.88
C LYS A 252 10.32 -7.07 15.90
N PRO A 253 9.30 -7.77 16.45
CA PRO A 253 9.24 -9.24 16.36
C PRO A 253 9.17 -9.75 14.92
N THR A 254 8.46 -9.05 14.02
CA THR A 254 8.41 -9.40 12.60
C THR A 254 9.80 -9.34 11.97
N ALA A 255 10.52 -8.24 12.11
CA ALA A 255 11.87 -8.11 11.56
C ALA A 255 12.83 -9.18 12.09
N LYS A 256 12.84 -9.41 13.40
CA LYS A 256 13.66 -10.46 14.04
C LYS A 256 13.27 -11.86 13.58
N GLY A 257 11.96 -12.15 13.53
CA GLY A 257 11.44 -13.44 13.09
C GLY A 257 11.81 -13.73 11.63
N MET A 258 11.75 -12.75 10.75
CA MET A 258 12.15 -12.92 9.35
C MET A 258 13.64 -13.25 9.22
N VAL A 259 14.51 -12.67 10.03
CA VAL A 259 15.93 -13.05 10.08
C VAL A 259 16.08 -14.49 10.59
N ALA A 260 15.37 -14.86 11.66
CA ALA A 260 15.40 -16.21 12.21
C ALA A 260 14.91 -17.28 11.21
N GLU A 261 13.95 -16.93 10.35
CA GLU A 261 13.47 -17.78 9.24
C GLU A 261 14.42 -17.81 8.03
N LYS A 262 15.60 -17.19 8.12
CA LYS A 262 16.56 -17.02 7.00
C LYS A 262 15.96 -16.28 5.80
N ARG A 263 15.06 -15.35 6.06
CA ARG A 263 14.36 -14.46 5.11
C ARG A 263 14.53 -13.00 5.52
N PRO A 264 15.79 -12.51 5.69
CA PRO A 264 16.02 -11.16 6.19
C PRO A 264 15.26 -10.14 5.32
N PHE A 265 14.51 -9.27 5.99
CA PHE A 265 13.70 -8.26 5.32
C PHE A 265 14.52 -6.98 5.13
N GLN A 266 14.56 -6.46 3.91
CA GLN A 266 15.07 -5.14 3.58
C GLN A 266 14.04 -4.44 2.68
N GLY A 267 13.48 -3.34 3.14
CA GLY A 267 12.40 -2.66 2.38
C GLY A 267 11.44 -1.94 3.30
N ILE A 268 10.23 -1.74 2.80
CA ILE A 268 9.12 -1.20 3.57
C ILE A 268 8.27 -2.35 4.11
N LEU A 269 8.20 -2.46 5.41
CA LEU A 269 7.23 -3.33 6.09
C LEU A 269 6.02 -2.50 6.48
N TYR A 270 4.86 -2.86 5.96
CA TYR A 270 3.59 -2.25 6.29
C TYR A 270 2.76 -3.22 7.11
N ALA A 271 2.39 -2.84 8.31
CA ALA A 271 1.41 -3.50 9.15
C ALA A 271 0.07 -2.75 9.07
N GLY A 272 -0.95 -3.40 8.49
CA GLY A 272 -2.34 -3.00 8.62
C GLY A 272 -2.84 -3.47 9.99
N LEU A 273 -3.20 -2.54 10.84
CA LEU A 273 -3.49 -2.76 12.25
C LEU A 273 -4.91 -2.35 12.60
N ILE A 274 -5.45 -2.97 13.63
CA ILE A 274 -6.69 -2.55 14.27
C ILE A 274 -6.47 -2.42 15.78
N GLN A 275 -6.81 -1.26 16.34
CA GLN A 275 -6.80 -1.03 17.79
C GLN A 275 -8.02 -1.67 18.40
N THR A 276 -7.82 -2.78 19.09
CA THR A 276 -8.88 -3.48 19.84
C THR A 276 -8.87 -3.09 21.32
N ALA A 277 -9.85 -3.58 22.08
CA ALA A 277 -9.89 -3.40 23.54
C ALA A 277 -8.67 -4.04 24.25
N THR A 278 -7.99 -4.99 23.63
CA THR A 278 -6.82 -5.70 24.19
C THR A 278 -5.48 -5.24 23.57
N GLY A 279 -5.48 -4.17 22.79
CA GLY A 279 -4.31 -3.64 22.12
C GLY A 279 -4.36 -3.79 20.59
N PRO A 280 -3.29 -3.37 19.89
CA PRO A 280 -3.23 -3.45 18.46
C PRO A 280 -3.04 -4.90 17.97
N LYS A 281 -3.84 -5.30 16.98
CA LYS A 281 -3.72 -6.60 16.30
C LYS A 281 -3.47 -6.39 14.81
N VAL A 282 -2.69 -7.28 14.21
CA VAL A 282 -2.40 -7.27 12.77
C VAL A 282 -3.59 -7.82 11.99
N ILE A 283 -4.05 -7.03 11.02
CA ILE A 283 -5.02 -7.44 10.01
C ILE A 283 -4.29 -8.14 8.85
N GLU A 284 -3.19 -7.49 8.37
CA GLU A 284 -2.36 -7.99 7.28
C GLU A 284 -0.98 -7.32 7.29
N PHE A 285 0.00 -7.96 6.65
CA PHE A 285 1.26 -7.34 6.29
C PHE A 285 1.31 -7.07 4.79
N ASN A 286 1.97 -5.95 4.43
CA ASN A 286 2.39 -5.68 3.07
C ASN A 286 3.92 -5.45 3.05
N ALA A 287 4.57 -5.86 1.97
CA ALA A 287 6.02 -5.85 1.83
C ALA A 287 6.52 -4.63 1.02
N ARG A 288 5.72 -3.57 0.99
CA ARG A 288 5.91 -2.36 0.21
C ARG A 288 5.14 -1.19 0.84
N PHE A 289 5.35 0.01 0.31
CA PHE A 289 4.54 1.17 0.68
C PHE A 289 3.03 0.97 0.40
N GLY A 290 2.18 1.51 1.27
CA GLY A 290 0.73 1.57 1.06
C GLY A 290 0.34 2.55 -0.07
N ASP A 291 -0.85 2.38 -0.62
CA ASP A 291 -1.46 3.31 -1.57
C ASP A 291 -2.98 3.38 -1.29
N PRO A 292 -3.50 4.46 -0.67
CA PRO A 292 -3.02 5.85 -0.77
C PRO A 292 -2.22 6.41 0.43
N GLU A 293 -1.70 5.62 1.34
CA GLU A 293 -1.04 6.13 2.55
C GLU A 293 0.30 6.81 2.27
N THR A 294 1.05 6.31 1.28
CA THR A 294 2.39 6.84 0.96
C THR A 294 2.37 8.32 0.65
N GLN A 295 1.36 8.80 -0.07
CA GLN A 295 1.23 10.19 -0.47
C GLN A 295 1.18 11.12 0.74
N VAL A 296 0.37 10.76 1.74
CA VAL A 296 0.21 11.58 2.96
C VAL A 296 1.37 11.40 3.94
N VAL A 297 1.96 10.21 4.02
CA VAL A 297 3.09 9.94 4.91
C VAL A 297 4.36 10.62 4.40
N LEU A 298 4.67 10.52 3.11
CA LEU A 298 5.86 11.17 2.52
C LEU A 298 5.76 12.71 2.53
N ALA A 299 4.57 13.29 2.54
CA ALA A 299 4.36 14.72 2.72
C ALA A 299 4.89 15.24 4.07
N ARG A 300 4.95 14.36 5.08
CA ARG A 300 5.46 14.67 6.41
C ARG A 300 6.94 14.31 6.61
N LEU A 301 7.54 13.59 5.68
CA LEU A 301 8.96 13.22 5.78
C LEU A 301 9.82 14.44 5.46
N GLU A 302 10.63 14.92 6.44
CA GLU A 302 11.58 16.01 6.24
C GLU A 302 12.91 15.51 5.67
N SER A 303 13.42 14.41 6.20
CA SER A 303 14.68 13.84 5.74
C SER A 303 14.62 13.46 4.26
N PRO A 304 15.73 13.62 3.51
CA PRO A 304 15.80 13.17 2.12
C PRO A 304 15.61 11.66 2.03
N LEU A 305 14.60 11.23 1.27
CA LEU A 305 14.28 9.80 1.07
C LEU A 305 15.46 9.07 0.40
N SER A 306 16.16 9.75 -0.51
CA SER A 306 17.34 9.18 -1.18
C SER A 306 18.48 8.86 -0.21
N GLU A 307 18.68 9.68 0.82
CA GLU A 307 19.71 9.44 1.83
C GLU A 307 19.31 8.31 2.78
N ILE A 308 18.03 8.26 3.17
CA ILE A 308 17.50 7.16 3.99
C ILE A 308 17.73 5.82 3.28
N ILE A 309 17.32 5.72 2.01
CA ILE A 309 17.42 4.48 1.25
C ILE A 309 18.90 4.13 1.01
N SER A 310 19.73 5.10 0.64
CA SER A 310 21.17 4.86 0.43
C SER A 310 21.84 4.32 1.69
N SER A 311 21.56 4.89 2.87
CA SER A 311 22.08 4.40 4.15
C SER A 311 21.62 2.96 4.43
N LEU A 312 20.34 2.64 4.21
CA LEU A 312 19.81 1.30 4.44
C LEU A 312 20.42 0.26 3.49
N LEU A 313 20.70 0.63 2.23
CA LEU A 313 21.32 -0.26 1.24
C LEU A 313 22.75 -0.64 1.64
N VAL A 314 23.49 0.25 2.30
CA VAL A 314 24.83 -0.05 2.83
C VAL A 314 24.80 -0.49 4.31
N LYS A 315 23.60 -0.76 4.85
CA LYS A 315 23.36 -1.24 6.23
C LYS A 315 23.77 -0.26 7.32
N GLU A 316 23.81 1.03 6.98
CA GLU A 316 24.02 2.11 7.94
C GLU A 316 22.70 2.55 8.57
N GLN A 317 22.79 3.29 9.66
CA GLN A 317 21.62 3.86 10.33
C GLN A 317 21.24 5.17 9.66
N PRO A 318 20.01 5.28 9.08
CA PRO A 318 19.55 6.52 8.52
C PRO A 318 19.17 7.54 9.60
N THR A 319 19.29 8.82 9.27
CA THR A 319 18.65 9.89 10.04
C THR A 319 17.26 10.15 9.48
N ILE A 320 16.23 10.05 10.31
CA ILE A 320 14.83 10.21 9.87
C ILE A 320 14.17 11.26 10.76
N ALA A 321 13.67 12.31 10.13
CA ALA A 321 12.91 13.38 10.77
C ALA A 321 11.56 13.55 10.07
N TRP A 322 10.54 13.83 10.88
CA TRP A 322 9.17 14.05 10.45
C TRP A 322 8.71 15.43 10.92
N ASN A 323 7.98 16.16 10.07
CA ASN A 323 7.33 17.39 10.51
C ASN A 323 6.04 17.11 11.29
N GLU A 324 5.54 18.14 11.96
CA GLU A 324 4.31 18.06 12.76
C GLU A 324 3.04 18.44 11.98
N LEU A 325 3.16 18.65 10.67
CA LEU A 325 2.02 19.00 9.82
C LEU A 325 1.04 17.83 9.72
N ALA A 326 -0.22 18.16 9.45
CA ALA A 326 -1.21 17.18 9.04
C ALA A 326 -1.26 17.12 7.51
N SER A 327 -1.57 15.93 6.98
CA SER A 327 -1.73 15.69 5.54
C SER A 327 -3.00 14.88 5.29
N VAL A 328 -3.76 15.27 4.27
CA VAL A 328 -4.98 14.59 3.81
C VAL A 328 -4.89 14.37 2.30
N GLY A 329 -5.08 13.12 1.87
CA GLY A 329 -5.11 12.73 0.47
C GLY A 329 -6.47 12.17 0.10
N VAL A 330 -7.08 12.68 -0.98
CA VAL A 330 -8.38 12.26 -1.50
C VAL A 330 -8.21 11.65 -2.88
N VAL A 331 -8.65 10.41 -3.05
CA VAL A 331 -8.60 9.70 -4.33
C VAL A 331 -9.82 10.06 -5.17
N VAL A 332 -9.57 10.43 -6.42
CA VAL A 332 -10.59 10.54 -7.45
C VAL A 332 -10.58 9.25 -8.27
N ALA A 333 -11.70 8.57 -8.32
CA ALA A 333 -11.89 7.29 -8.98
C ALA A 333 -12.92 7.38 -10.11
N ALA A 334 -12.86 6.49 -11.08
CA ALA A 334 -13.88 6.36 -12.11
C ALA A 334 -15.19 5.87 -11.49
N GLU A 335 -16.31 6.43 -11.94
CA GLU A 335 -17.64 6.00 -11.50
C GLU A 335 -17.86 4.51 -11.81
N GLY A 336 -18.37 3.76 -10.82
CA GLY A 336 -18.51 2.30 -10.89
C GLY A 336 -17.35 1.50 -10.32
N TYR A 337 -16.18 2.12 -10.04
CA TYR A 337 -15.08 1.48 -9.33
C TYR A 337 -15.54 1.01 -7.92
N PRO A 338 -15.13 -0.15 -7.38
CA PRO A 338 -14.11 -1.10 -7.88
C PRO A 338 -14.64 -2.16 -8.86
N ASN A 339 -15.91 -2.08 -9.27
CA ASN A 339 -16.53 -3.04 -10.18
C ASN A 339 -16.27 -2.63 -11.65
N GLN A 340 -17.34 -2.59 -12.47
CA GLN A 340 -17.22 -2.11 -13.85
C GLN A 340 -17.22 -0.59 -13.89
N TYR A 341 -16.22 0.00 -14.51
CA TYR A 341 -16.07 1.45 -14.67
C TYR A 341 -15.64 1.80 -16.10
N LYS A 342 -15.90 3.04 -16.48
CA LYS A 342 -15.48 3.58 -17.78
C LYS A 342 -14.05 4.08 -17.70
N THR A 343 -13.32 3.92 -18.80
CA THR A 343 -12.01 4.53 -19.05
C THR A 343 -12.13 5.63 -20.12
N ASN A 344 -11.02 6.28 -20.44
CA ASN A 344 -10.95 7.40 -21.39
C ASN A 344 -11.80 8.62 -21.00
N LEU A 345 -12.06 8.79 -19.69
CA LEU A 345 -12.68 10.00 -19.17
C LEU A 345 -11.65 11.14 -19.22
N PRO A 346 -11.98 12.30 -19.80
CA PRO A 346 -11.04 13.42 -19.90
C PRO A 346 -10.75 13.99 -18.50
N LEU A 347 -9.48 14.28 -18.23
CA LEU A 347 -9.07 14.95 -17.00
C LEU A 347 -8.92 16.44 -17.27
N PRO A 348 -9.35 17.32 -16.35
CA PRO A 348 -9.03 18.73 -16.42
C PRO A 348 -7.51 18.94 -16.30
N GLU A 349 -7.00 20.01 -16.90
CA GLU A 349 -5.63 20.43 -16.65
C GLU A 349 -5.54 20.94 -15.21
N MET A 350 -4.92 20.13 -14.36
CA MET A 350 -4.68 20.47 -12.96
C MET A 350 -3.25 20.93 -12.80
N SER A 351 -3.07 22.12 -12.26
CA SER A 351 -1.77 22.64 -11.85
C SER A 351 -1.59 22.43 -10.36
N GLY A 352 -0.40 21.96 -9.96
CA GLY A 352 -0.05 21.86 -8.55
C GLY A 352 0.81 20.65 -8.22
N GLU A 353 1.63 20.81 -7.22
CA GLU A 353 2.59 19.80 -6.77
C GLU A 353 1.94 18.65 -5.99
N THR A 354 0.66 18.78 -5.66
CA THR A 354 -0.08 17.91 -4.73
C THR A 354 -0.99 16.91 -5.45
N ILE A 355 -0.84 16.76 -6.77
CA ILE A 355 -1.59 15.75 -7.55
C ILE A 355 -0.68 14.57 -7.87
N TYR A 356 -1.13 13.37 -7.50
CA TYR A 356 -0.43 12.12 -7.73
C TYR A 356 -1.25 11.24 -8.68
N TYR A 357 -0.88 11.22 -9.95
CA TYR A 357 -1.56 10.43 -10.96
C TYR A 357 -1.29 8.93 -10.79
N ALA A 358 -2.34 8.12 -11.01
CA ALA A 358 -2.32 6.66 -10.93
C ALA A 358 -2.79 6.03 -12.25
N GLY A 359 -4.08 5.74 -12.38
CA GLY A 359 -4.66 5.12 -13.56
C GLY A 359 -4.95 6.14 -14.66
N VAL A 360 -3.92 6.68 -15.29
CA VAL A 360 -4.05 7.64 -16.41
C VAL A 360 -3.27 7.19 -17.63
N THR A 361 -3.76 7.59 -18.80
CA THR A 361 -3.06 7.46 -20.07
C THR A 361 -3.21 8.76 -20.88
N ARG A 362 -2.62 8.81 -22.07
CA ARG A 362 -2.71 9.96 -22.96
C ARG A 362 -3.59 9.61 -24.17
N SER A 363 -4.58 10.46 -24.45
CA SER A 363 -5.35 10.42 -25.67
C SER A 363 -5.09 11.73 -26.41
N GLU A 364 -4.51 11.67 -27.58
CA GLU A 364 -3.99 12.83 -28.30
C GLU A 364 -3.03 13.63 -27.40
N GLN A 365 -3.42 14.85 -26.99
CA GLN A 365 -2.61 15.70 -26.10
C GLN A 365 -3.09 15.75 -24.65
N ALA A 366 -4.29 15.21 -24.36
CA ALA A 366 -4.91 15.27 -23.04
C ALA A 366 -4.64 14.01 -22.21
N LEU A 367 -4.61 14.16 -20.88
CA LEU A 367 -4.69 13.03 -19.95
C LEU A 367 -6.12 12.53 -19.87
N VAL A 368 -6.27 11.21 -19.89
CA VAL A 368 -7.56 10.53 -19.72
C VAL A 368 -7.43 9.39 -18.72
N SER A 369 -8.53 8.97 -18.10
CA SER A 369 -8.55 7.84 -17.19
C SER A 369 -8.23 6.54 -17.91
N ALA A 370 -7.41 5.69 -17.28
CA ALA A 370 -7.05 4.34 -17.74
C ALA A 370 -7.22 3.27 -16.66
N GLY A 371 -7.60 3.66 -15.44
CA GLY A 371 -7.79 2.77 -14.30
C GLY A 371 -8.92 3.22 -13.40
N GLY A 372 -9.22 2.41 -12.39
CA GLY A 372 -10.29 2.70 -11.43
C GLY A 372 -9.97 3.89 -10.54
N ARG A 373 -8.82 3.88 -9.84
CA ARG A 373 -8.28 5.06 -9.15
C ARG A 373 -7.46 5.85 -10.15
N ILE A 374 -7.83 7.11 -10.36
CA ILE A 374 -7.30 7.94 -11.45
C ILE A 374 -6.13 8.78 -10.96
N PHE A 375 -6.35 9.50 -9.86
CA PHE A 375 -5.32 10.29 -9.18
C PHE A 375 -5.70 10.51 -7.71
N LEU A 376 -4.75 11.01 -6.93
CA LEU A 376 -4.97 11.52 -5.58
C LEU A 376 -4.58 12.99 -5.53
N ALA A 377 -5.44 13.81 -4.94
CA ALA A 377 -5.11 15.17 -4.51
C ALA A 377 -4.72 15.15 -3.03
N GLU A 378 -3.62 15.83 -2.69
CA GLU A 378 -3.11 15.89 -1.31
C GLU A 378 -2.97 17.35 -0.88
N ALA A 379 -3.14 17.61 0.41
CA ALA A 379 -2.80 18.89 1.01
C ALA A 379 -2.25 18.71 2.43
N THR A 380 -1.26 19.53 2.77
CA THR A 380 -0.71 19.68 4.11
C THR A 380 -1.12 20.99 4.76
N ALA A 381 -1.28 20.97 6.08
CA ALA A 381 -1.52 22.17 6.89
C ALA A 381 -1.09 21.93 8.35
N SER A 382 -1.18 22.97 9.20
CA SER A 382 -0.87 22.89 10.63
C SER A 382 -1.86 22.02 11.41
N THR A 383 -3.09 21.89 10.92
CA THR A 383 -4.14 21.03 11.50
C THR A 383 -4.77 20.12 10.46
N LEU A 384 -5.34 19.00 10.91
CA LEU A 384 -6.06 18.07 10.04
C LEU A 384 -7.28 18.73 9.38
N GLU A 385 -7.99 19.58 10.11
CA GLU A 385 -9.14 20.33 9.59
C GLU A 385 -8.74 21.25 8.43
N GLU A 386 -7.64 22.00 8.60
CA GLU A 386 -7.13 22.88 7.53
C GLU A 386 -6.62 22.10 6.33
N ALA A 387 -5.89 21.00 6.55
CA ALA A 387 -5.42 20.15 5.46
C ALA A 387 -6.60 19.59 4.66
N ARG A 388 -7.61 19.09 5.37
CA ARG A 388 -8.86 18.62 4.76
C ARG A 388 -9.56 19.72 3.97
N LYS A 389 -9.73 20.90 4.55
CA LYS A 389 -10.34 22.04 3.85
C LYS A 389 -9.60 22.40 2.56
N LYS A 390 -8.26 22.44 2.60
CA LYS A 390 -7.42 22.75 1.44
C LYS A 390 -7.58 21.72 0.31
N VAL A 391 -7.54 20.43 0.61
CA VAL A 391 -7.64 19.40 -0.44
C VAL A 391 -9.00 19.42 -1.11
N TYR A 392 -10.10 19.62 -0.35
CA TYR A 392 -11.44 19.73 -0.95
C TYR A 392 -11.61 21.02 -1.74
N GLN A 393 -11.08 22.15 -1.28
CA GLN A 393 -11.05 23.39 -2.08
C GLN A 393 -10.31 23.19 -3.42
N THR A 394 -9.21 22.44 -3.41
CA THR A 394 -8.50 22.11 -4.65
C THR A 394 -9.39 21.30 -5.59
N LEU A 395 -10.07 20.27 -5.09
CA LEU A 395 -10.96 19.43 -5.90
C LEU A 395 -12.19 20.19 -6.40
N ASP A 396 -12.78 21.05 -5.58
CA ASP A 396 -14.00 21.81 -5.92
C ASP A 396 -13.75 22.89 -7.02
N ASN A 397 -12.49 23.23 -7.32
CA ASN A 397 -12.13 24.09 -8.43
C ASN A 397 -12.26 23.41 -9.81
N TYR A 398 -12.48 22.11 -9.86
CA TYR A 398 -12.52 21.33 -11.09
C TYR A 398 -13.80 20.52 -11.20
N SER A 399 -14.18 20.22 -12.44
CA SER A 399 -15.29 19.30 -12.74
C SER A 399 -14.73 17.95 -13.17
N PHE A 400 -15.28 16.87 -12.61
CA PHE A 400 -14.86 15.49 -12.86
C PHE A 400 -16.03 14.65 -13.39
N PRO A 401 -16.53 14.87 -14.62
CA PRO A 401 -17.67 14.12 -15.16
C PRO A 401 -17.33 12.62 -15.28
N GLY A 402 -18.21 11.77 -14.73
CA GLY A 402 -18.01 10.31 -14.70
C GLY A 402 -16.97 9.82 -13.69
N MET A 403 -16.58 10.67 -12.75
CA MET A 403 -15.65 10.37 -11.69
C MET A 403 -16.29 10.63 -10.32
N TYR A 404 -15.76 10.00 -9.29
CA TYR A 404 -16.26 10.07 -7.92
C TYR A 404 -15.11 10.21 -6.95
N TYR A 405 -15.33 10.94 -5.86
CA TYR A 405 -14.46 10.99 -4.68
C TYR A 405 -15.28 11.15 -3.40
N ARG A 406 -14.79 10.59 -2.33
CA ARG A 406 -15.45 10.68 -1.01
C ARG A 406 -15.31 12.08 -0.43
N LYS A 407 -16.36 12.53 0.28
CA LYS A 407 -16.41 13.84 0.95
C LYS A 407 -16.02 13.80 2.42
N ASP A 408 -15.82 12.60 2.98
CA ASP A 408 -15.61 12.37 4.41
C ASP A 408 -14.17 11.93 4.77
N ILE A 409 -13.21 11.99 3.83
CA ILE A 409 -11.82 11.63 4.13
C ILE A 409 -11.28 12.53 5.24
N GLY A 410 -10.73 11.90 6.29
CA GLY A 410 -10.16 12.58 7.45
C GLY A 410 -11.16 13.05 8.50
N VAL A 411 -12.48 12.86 8.32
CA VAL A 411 -13.49 13.28 9.31
C VAL A 411 -13.32 12.52 10.64
N LYS A 412 -12.96 11.24 10.60
CA LYS A 412 -12.73 10.44 11.81
C LYS A 412 -11.66 11.03 12.75
N GLY A 413 -10.67 11.69 12.19
CA GLY A 413 -9.60 12.34 12.97
C GLY A 413 -9.95 13.73 13.51
N LEU A 414 -11.15 14.24 13.28
CA LEU A 414 -11.62 15.53 13.79
C LEU A 414 -12.47 15.42 15.07
N ILE A 415 -12.73 14.21 15.55
CA ILE A 415 -13.61 13.91 16.68
C ILE A 415 -12.83 13.90 17.99
#